data_3de4968456a48027ec422c2c4d8152f0
#
_entry.id   3de4968456a48027ec422c2c4d8152f0
#
_cell.length_a   1.000
_cell.length_b   1.000
_cell.length_c   1.000
_cell.angle_alpha   90.00
_cell.angle_beta   90.00
_cell.angle_gamma   90.00
#
_symmetry.space_group_name_H-M   'P 1'
#
loop_
_entity.id
_entity.type
_entity.pdbx_description
1 polymer ?
#
loop_
_entity_poly.entity_id
_entity_poly.type
_entity_poly.pdbx_seq_one_letter_code
_entity_poly.pdbx_strand_id
1 'polypeptide(L)'
;AACGAADSPASAESPAAKPAAKSTSAPAVKAADASGPKVGDKIGETAADRAAAREKKAAERAAETKKKDAELAAKGVKRIGWEDLMPEGEEERLAQMYQAQMSMLYSGAGVAEGSAGDVAVQVGTFNTVKELNGKKIRIPGYTVPFEYGADAQIKEFLLVPYFGACIHSPPPPPNQTIFIMADKAIKMNDLAQAVWIEGTIYSQTQESDLADAAYTIKLTSIEEYTY
;
A
#
# COMPACT_ATOMS: atom_id res chain seq x y z
N ALA A 1 67.39 1.52 -28.02
CA ALA A 1 67.50 2.31 -29.21
C ALA A 1 66.19 2.98 -29.58
N ALA A 2 66.22 4.30 -29.56
CA ALA A 2 65.45 5.31 -30.29
C ALA A 2 63.94 5.41 -29.94
N CYS A 3 63.54 6.42 -29.23
CA CYS A 3 63.24 7.82 -29.62
C CYS A 3 62.10 7.94 -30.61
N GLY A 4 61.10 8.70 -30.19
CA GLY A 4 60.05 9.23 -31.01
C GLY A 4 59.08 10.03 -30.14
N ALA A 5 59.35 11.33 -30.03
CA ALA A 5 58.65 12.36 -29.30
C ALA A 5 57.51 12.99 -30.15
N ALA A 6 56.66 13.76 -29.46
CA ALA A 6 55.84 14.87 -29.87
C ALA A 6 54.59 14.54 -30.74
N ASP A 7 53.42 14.96 -30.38
CA ASP A 7 52.97 16.35 -30.52
C ASP A 7 51.63 16.56 -29.80
N SER A 8 51.56 17.55 -28.97
CA SER A 8 50.30 18.26 -28.67
C SER A 8 50.12 19.34 -29.71
N PRO A 9 48.85 19.63 -30.16
CA PRO A 9 48.41 20.97 -29.91
C PRO A 9 46.92 21.16 -29.63
N ALA A 10 46.76 22.26 -29.00
CA ALA A 10 45.73 23.30 -29.15
C ALA A 10 44.48 23.22 -28.24
N SER A 11 44.57 24.08 -27.27
CA SER A 11 43.49 24.83 -26.64
C SER A 11 42.43 25.29 -27.65
N ALA A 12 41.18 24.98 -27.34
CA ALA A 12 40.06 25.69 -27.94
C ALA A 12 39.30 26.39 -26.81
N GLU A 13 39.24 27.70 -26.99
CA GLU A 13 38.62 28.70 -26.14
C GLU A 13 37.15 28.41 -25.82
N SER A 14 36.81 28.65 -24.55
CA SER A 14 35.44 28.77 -24.06
C SER A 14 34.87 30.13 -24.54
N PRO A 15 33.71 30.20 -25.21
CA PRO A 15 33.06 31.47 -25.43
C PRO A 15 32.28 31.95 -24.22
N ALA A 16 32.49 33.20 -23.94
CA ALA A 16 31.99 34.03 -22.87
C ALA A 16 30.50 33.92 -22.55
N ALA A 17 30.21 33.95 -21.28
CA ALA A 17 28.89 34.10 -20.67
C ALA A 17 28.20 35.40 -21.17
N LYS A 18 27.00 35.28 -21.69
CA LYS A 18 26.08 36.39 -21.96
C LYS A 18 25.27 36.72 -20.67
N PRO A 19 24.95 37.99 -20.44
CA PRO A 19 24.37 38.44 -19.18
C PRO A 19 22.91 38.02 -18.98
N ALA A 20 22.57 37.79 -17.73
CA ALA A 20 21.25 37.43 -17.20
C ALA A 20 20.12 38.32 -17.75
N ALA A 21 19.15 37.69 -18.36
CA ALA A 21 17.86 38.29 -18.64
C ALA A 21 17.09 38.44 -17.34
N LYS A 22 16.60 39.65 -17.10
CA LYS A 22 15.77 40.04 -15.98
C LYS A 22 14.54 39.12 -15.90
N SER A 23 14.39 38.42 -14.79
CA SER A 23 13.18 37.73 -14.38
C SER A 23 12.06 38.78 -14.22
N THR A 24 11.18 38.86 -15.19
CA THR A 24 9.87 39.48 -15.02
C THR A 24 9.03 38.51 -14.23
N SER A 25 8.71 38.83 -12.99
CA SER A 25 7.76 38.16 -12.15
C SER A 25 6.42 38.01 -12.89
N ALA A 26 6.04 36.79 -13.21
CA ALA A 26 4.68 36.48 -13.64
C ALA A 26 3.70 36.88 -12.52
N PRO A 27 2.55 37.50 -12.87
CA PRO A 27 1.55 37.81 -11.87
C PRO A 27 1.09 36.53 -11.20
N ALA A 28 1.03 36.54 -9.86
CA ALA A 28 0.47 35.45 -9.06
C ALA A 28 -0.96 35.14 -9.58
N VAL A 29 -1.11 34.00 -10.21
CA VAL A 29 -2.43 33.46 -10.53
C VAL A 29 -3.06 33.13 -9.19
N LYS A 30 -4.05 33.94 -8.78
CA LYS A 30 -4.93 33.61 -7.67
C LYS A 30 -5.41 32.18 -7.89
N ALA A 31 -5.20 31.32 -6.89
CA ALA A 31 -5.74 29.97 -6.88
C ALA A 31 -7.23 30.06 -7.24
N ALA A 32 -7.59 29.55 -8.40
CA ALA A 32 -8.97 29.46 -8.83
C ALA A 32 -9.69 28.59 -7.81
N ASP A 33 -10.76 29.13 -7.26
CA ASP A 33 -11.68 28.48 -6.37
C ASP A 33 -12.06 27.09 -6.95
N ALA A 34 -11.66 26.02 -6.24
CA ALA A 34 -11.90 24.63 -6.63
C ALA A 34 -13.38 24.20 -6.45
N SER A 35 -14.30 25.16 -6.31
CA SER A 35 -15.73 24.96 -6.05
C SER A 35 -16.61 24.79 -7.30
N GLY A 36 -15.99 24.66 -8.49
CA GLY A 36 -16.74 24.44 -9.73
C GLY A 36 -17.43 23.06 -9.76
N PRO A 37 -18.59 22.95 -10.46
CA PRO A 37 -19.32 21.70 -10.60
C PRO A 37 -18.46 20.63 -11.28
N LYS A 38 -18.48 19.41 -10.71
CA LYS A 38 -17.79 18.24 -11.28
C LYS A 38 -18.77 17.39 -12.11
N VAL A 39 -18.23 16.60 -13.04
CA VAL A 39 -19.04 15.65 -13.81
C VAL A 39 -19.80 14.73 -12.85
N GLY A 40 -21.15 14.73 -12.94
CA GLY A 40 -22.06 14.01 -12.04
C GLY A 40 -22.78 14.88 -11.00
N ASP A 41 -22.45 16.17 -10.89
CA ASP A 41 -23.16 17.10 -10.03
C ASP A 41 -24.54 17.44 -10.64
N LYS A 42 -25.58 17.47 -9.78
CA LYS A 42 -26.91 17.91 -10.21
C LYS A 42 -26.90 19.43 -10.44
N ILE A 43 -27.49 19.87 -11.54
CA ILE A 43 -27.59 21.30 -11.86
C ILE A 43 -28.40 22.00 -10.77
N GLY A 44 -27.82 23.03 -10.13
CA GLY A 44 -28.44 23.79 -9.05
C GLY A 44 -28.01 23.42 -7.62
N GLU A 45 -27.18 22.40 -7.44
CA GLU A 45 -26.70 22.00 -6.13
C GLU A 45 -25.49 22.87 -5.71
N THR A 46 -25.57 23.51 -4.54
CA THR A 46 -24.47 24.34 -4.02
C THR A 46 -23.37 23.50 -3.37
N ALA A 47 -22.18 24.09 -3.17
CA ALA A 47 -21.11 23.45 -2.44
C ALA A 47 -21.52 23.09 -0.99
N ALA A 48 -22.39 23.92 -0.38
CA ALA A 48 -22.92 23.67 0.95
C ALA A 48 -23.88 22.46 0.97
N ASP A 49 -24.77 22.33 -0.04
CA ASP A 49 -25.67 21.19 -0.14
C ASP A 49 -24.90 19.88 -0.32
N ARG A 50 -23.82 19.89 -1.10
CA ARG A 50 -22.93 18.73 -1.28
C ARG A 50 -22.18 18.37 0.00
N ALA A 51 -21.73 19.38 0.77
CA ALA A 51 -21.07 19.14 2.05
C ALA A 51 -22.05 18.52 3.05
N ALA A 52 -23.26 19.07 3.17
CA ALA A 52 -24.31 18.53 4.04
C ALA A 52 -24.72 17.10 3.64
N ALA A 53 -24.84 16.81 2.33
CA ALA A 53 -25.16 15.46 1.84
C ALA A 53 -24.03 14.46 2.17
N ARG A 54 -22.75 14.86 2.06
CA ARG A 54 -21.59 14.03 2.43
C ARG A 54 -21.57 13.77 3.93
N GLU A 55 -21.83 14.80 4.74
CA GLU A 55 -21.86 14.65 6.20
C GLU A 55 -22.98 13.72 6.65
N LYS A 56 -24.19 13.88 6.09
CA LYS A 56 -25.32 12.99 6.34
C LYS A 56 -24.97 11.54 5.97
N LYS A 57 -24.42 11.30 4.79
CA LYS A 57 -24.00 9.97 4.34
C LYS A 57 -22.89 9.39 5.22
N ALA A 58 -21.95 10.22 5.68
CA ALA A 58 -20.90 9.78 6.61
C ALA A 58 -21.50 9.39 7.98
N ALA A 59 -22.47 10.16 8.49
CA ALA A 59 -23.16 9.84 9.74
C ALA A 59 -23.97 8.54 9.65
N GLU A 60 -24.69 8.33 8.54
CA GLU A 60 -25.43 7.10 8.28
C GLU A 60 -24.50 5.88 8.21
N ARG A 61 -23.38 5.99 7.50
CA ARG A 61 -22.35 4.95 7.44
C ARG A 61 -21.72 4.67 8.81
N ALA A 62 -21.42 5.72 9.59
CA ALA A 62 -20.89 5.56 10.94
C ALA A 62 -21.87 4.84 11.87
N ALA A 63 -23.18 5.14 11.77
CA ALA A 63 -24.21 4.45 12.53
C ALA A 63 -24.34 2.97 12.12
N GLU A 64 -24.32 2.67 10.83
CA GLU A 64 -24.36 1.30 10.31
C GLU A 64 -23.11 0.51 10.76
N THR A 65 -21.94 1.14 10.69
CA THR A 65 -20.68 0.55 11.15
C THR A 65 -20.75 0.19 12.63
N LYS A 66 -21.22 1.10 13.50
CA LYS A 66 -21.38 0.83 14.94
C LYS A 66 -22.34 -0.33 15.19
N LYS A 67 -23.42 -0.43 14.44
CA LYS A 67 -24.39 -1.54 14.55
C LYS A 67 -23.72 -2.87 14.18
N LYS A 68 -23.01 -2.93 13.05
CA LYS A 68 -22.26 -4.12 12.63
C LYS A 68 -21.18 -4.50 13.65
N ASP A 69 -20.45 -3.52 14.20
CA ASP A 69 -19.45 -3.76 15.23
C ASP A 69 -20.05 -4.36 16.50
N ALA A 70 -21.23 -3.90 16.92
CA ALA A 70 -21.94 -4.47 18.07
C ALA A 70 -22.40 -5.92 17.80
N GLU A 71 -22.90 -6.20 16.59
CA GLU A 71 -23.27 -7.56 16.17
C GLU A 71 -22.05 -8.50 16.11
N LEU A 72 -20.91 -8.02 15.61
CA LEU A 72 -19.66 -8.77 15.61
C LEU A 72 -19.13 -9.02 17.02
N ALA A 73 -19.16 -8.01 17.89
CA ALA A 73 -18.76 -8.14 19.28
C ALA A 73 -19.61 -9.17 20.04
N ALA A 74 -20.92 -9.23 19.77
CA ALA A 74 -21.82 -10.25 20.32
C ALA A 74 -21.45 -11.68 19.89
N LYS A 75 -20.81 -11.83 18.72
CA LYS A 75 -20.25 -13.10 18.21
C LYS A 75 -18.82 -13.35 18.68
N GLY A 76 -18.25 -12.45 19.49
CA GLY A 76 -16.86 -12.51 19.94
C GLY A 76 -15.84 -12.18 18.82
N VAL A 77 -16.26 -11.48 17.76
CA VAL A 77 -15.42 -11.05 16.65
C VAL A 77 -15.08 -9.57 16.83
N LYS A 78 -13.79 -9.23 16.79
CA LYS A 78 -13.31 -7.84 16.84
C LYS A 78 -13.03 -7.35 15.43
N ARG A 79 -13.61 -6.22 15.00
CA ARG A 79 -13.15 -5.53 13.82
C ARG A 79 -11.85 -4.80 14.12
N ILE A 80 -10.86 -4.98 13.25
CA ILE A 80 -9.56 -4.33 13.35
C ILE A 80 -9.19 -3.66 12.03
N GLY A 81 -8.27 -2.67 12.12
CA GLY A 81 -7.59 -2.07 10.98
C GLY A 81 -6.18 -2.64 10.83
N TRP A 82 -5.49 -2.19 9.80
CA TRP A 82 -4.11 -2.58 9.54
C TRP A 82 -3.15 -2.00 10.57
N GLU A 83 -3.47 -0.84 11.12
CA GLU A 83 -2.77 -0.18 12.22
C GLU A 83 -2.76 -1.01 13.52
N ASP A 84 -3.84 -1.76 13.78
CA ASP A 84 -3.95 -2.64 14.96
C ASP A 84 -3.00 -3.85 14.91
N LEU A 85 -2.41 -4.14 13.75
CA LEU A 85 -1.44 -5.24 13.57
C LEU A 85 -0.02 -4.84 13.94
N MET A 86 0.26 -3.55 14.06
CA MET A 86 1.58 -3.03 14.40
C MET A 86 1.72 -2.84 15.90
N PRO A 87 2.77 -3.42 16.53
CA PRO A 87 3.13 -3.09 17.90
C PRO A 87 3.47 -1.61 18.07
N GLU A 88 3.39 -1.11 19.29
CA GLU A 88 3.78 0.27 19.62
C GLU A 88 5.24 0.56 19.19
N GLY A 89 5.46 1.70 18.56
CA GLY A 89 6.78 2.13 18.05
C GLY A 89 7.23 1.44 16.75
N GLU A 90 6.41 0.58 16.16
CA GLU A 90 6.77 -0.12 14.94
C GLU A 90 6.71 0.80 13.70
N GLU A 91 5.82 1.78 13.71
CA GLU A 91 5.70 2.75 12.62
C GLU A 91 6.98 3.56 12.44
N GLU A 92 7.56 4.07 13.54
CA GLU A 92 8.83 4.80 13.53
C GLU A 92 9.99 3.89 13.08
N ARG A 93 9.98 2.64 13.49
CA ARG A 93 10.98 1.66 13.07
C ARG A 93 10.92 1.41 11.57
N LEU A 94 9.74 1.20 11.03
CA LEU A 94 9.52 1.04 9.59
C LEU A 94 9.95 2.28 8.81
N ALA A 95 9.62 3.48 9.29
CA ALA A 95 10.04 4.73 8.67
C ALA A 95 11.58 4.83 8.59
N GLN A 96 12.29 4.44 9.65
CA GLN A 96 13.76 4.41 9.66
C GLN A 96 14.32 3.38 8.66
N MET A 97 13.72 2.19 8.57
CA MET A 97 14.14 1.15 7.62
C MET A 97 13.95 1.61 6.17
N TYR A 98 12.82 2.24 5.86
CA TYR A 98 12.56 2.80 4.53
C TYR A 98 13.53 3.94 4.19
N GLN A 99 13.84 4.83 5.13
CA GLN A 99 14.84 5.89 4.93
C GLN A 99 16.23 5.32 4.67
N ALA A 100 16.63 4.29 5.40
CA ALA A 100 17.90 3.63 5.20
C ALA A 100 18.00 2.98 3.80
N GLN A 101 16.94 2.27 3.37
CA GLN A 101 16.87 1.67 2.06
C GLN A 101 16.93 2.72 0.95
N MET A 102 16.16 3.80 1.06
CA MET A 102 16.18 4.90 0.11
C MET A 102 17.58 5.56 0.03
N SER A 103 18.24 5.76 1.17
CA SER A 103 19.60 6.28 1.20
C SER A 103 20.58 5.38 0.45
N MET A 104 20.47 4.06 0.58
CA MET A 104 21.29 3.10 -0.16
C MET A 104 21.04 3.19 -1.67
N LEU A 105 19.79 3.30 -2.10
CA LEU A 105 19.44 3.46 -3.53
C LEU A 105 20.03 4.76 -4.11
N TYR A 106 19.95 5.87 -3.39
CA TYR A 106 20.49 7.15 -3.84
C TYR A 106 22.04 7.23 -3.77
N SER A 107 22.70 6.41 -2.96
CA SER A 107 24.17 6.40 -2.86
C SER A 107 24.90 5.74 -4.05
N GLY A 108 24.15 5.23 -5.03
CA GLY A 108 24.72 4.54 -6.19
C GLY A 108 25.24 3.14 -5.91
N ALA A 109 25.06 2.63 -4.70
CA ALA A 109 25.32 1.23 -4.35
C ALA A 109 24.16 0.30 -4.79
N GLY A 110 23.20 0.86 -5.55
CA GLY A 110 22.03 0.16 -6.03
C GLY A 110 22.35 -0.93 -7.05
N VAL A 111 21.53 -1.93 -7.08
CA VAL A 111 21.55 -3.01 -8.08
C VAL A 111 21.21 -2.39 -9.44
N ALA A 112 21.92 -2.80 -10.49
CA ALA A 112 21.65 -2.32 -11.84
C ALA A 112 20.22 -2.72 -12.26
N GLU A 113 19.45 -1.75 -12.74
CA GLU A 113 18.07 -1.94 -13.20
C GLU A 113 18.00 -3.07 -14.24
N GLY A 114 17.10 -4.03 -14.07
CA GLY A 114 16.97 -5.21 -14.93
C GLY A 114 17.98 -6.32 -14.66
N SER A 115 18.80 -6.23 -13.61
CA SER A 115 19.69 -7.33 -13.20
C SER A 115 18.94 -8.39 -12.37
N ALA A 116 19.53 -9.58 -12.20
CA ALA A 116 18.98 -10.64 -11.36
C ALA A 116 18.80 -10.26 -9.87
N GLY A 117 19.40 -9.15 -9.44
CA GLY A 117 19.24 -8.60 -8.10
C GLY A 117 18.20 -7.47 -8.01
N ASP A 118 17.58 -7.08 -9.13
CA ASP A 118 16.51 -6.07 -9.19
C ASP A 118 15.17 -6.70 -8.80
N VAL A 119 15.13 -7.24 -7.58
CA VAL A 119 13.92 -7.79 -6.97
C VAL A 119 13.44 -6.82 -5.91
N ALA A 120 12.14 -6.54 -5.92
CA ALA A 120 11.54 -5.71 -4.89
C ALA A 120 11.73 -6.35 -3.50
N VAL A 121 12.56 -5.72 -2.66
CA VAL A 121 12.83 -6.22 -1.31
C VAL A 121 11.67 -5.85 -0.40
N GLN A 122 11.13 -6.84 0.30
CA GLN A 122 10.16 -6.61 1.36
C GLN A 122 10.85 -5.98 2.58
N VAL A 123 10.51 -4.73 2.88
CA VAL A 123 11.07 -3.99 4.02
C VAL A 123 10.13 -4.09 5.20
N GLY A 124 10.63 -4.50 6.36
CA GLY A 124 9.82 -4.55 7.55
C GLY A 124 10.30 -5.56 8.58
N THR A 125 9.49 -5.78 9.57
CA THR A 125 9.75 -6.71 10.66
C THR A 125 8.63 -7.73 10.80
N PHE A 126 8.92 -8.83 11.52
CA PHE A 126 7.95 -9.84 11.90
C PHE A 126 7.35 -9.59 13.30
N ASN A 127 7.50 -8.38 13.83
CA ASN A 127 6.93 -8.02 15.12
C ASN A 127 5.41 -8.04 15.04
N THR A 128 4.78 -8.71 16.00
CA THR A 128 3.32 -8.92 16.05
C THR A 128 2.73 -8.45 17.37
N VAL A 129 1.47 -8.04 17.34
CA VAL A 129 0.66 -7.74 18.53
C VAL A 129 0.19 -9.06 19.13
N LYS A 130 0.81 -9.48 20.25
CA LYS A 130 0.59 -10.79 20.89
C LYS A 130 -0.85 -10.99 21.38
N GLU A 131 -1.52 -9.90 21.74
CA GLU A 131 -2.89 -9.88 22.23
C GLU A 131 -3.91 -10.32 21.17
N LEU A 132 -3.53 -10.24 19.88
CA LEU A 132 -4.37 -10.69 18.78
C LEU A 132 -4.31 -12.21 18.56
N ASN A 133 -3.27 -12.88 19.06
CA ASN A 133 -3.08 -14.30 18.82
C ASN A 133 -4.27 -15.14 19.34
N GLY A 134 -4.86 -15.94 18.45
CA GLY A 134 -6.02 -16.77 18.74
C GLY A 134 -7.36 -16.02 18.83
N LYS A 135 -7.39 -14.73 18.50
CA LYS A 135 -8.64 -13.94 18.50
C LYS A 135 -9.40 -14.08 17.19
N LYS A 136 -10.72 -14.05 17.28
CA LYS A 136 -11.58 -13.91 16.11
C LYS A 136 -11.62 -12.44 15.71
N ILE A 137 -11.24 -12.17 14.46
CA ILE A 137 -11.17 -10.81 13.94
C ILE A 137 -11.89 -10.69 12.61
N ARG A 138 -12.17 -9.44 12.23
CA ARG A 138 -12.63 -9.04 10.91
C ARG A 138 -11.77 -7.88 10.43
N ILE A 139 -11.16 -8.03 9.25
CA ILE A 139 -10.24 -7.06 8.66
C ILE A 139 -10.53 -6.89 7.17
N PRO A 140 -10.48 -5.65 6.62
CA PRO A 140 -10.62 -5.43 5.19
C PRO A 140 -9.26 -5.52 4.49
N GLY A 141 -9.25 -5.93 3.22
CA GLY A 141 -8.02 -5.94 2.42
C GLY A 141 -8.25 -6.39 1.00
N TYR A 142 -7.14 -6.51 0.27
CA TYR A 142 -7.09 -7.03 -1.08
C TYR A 142 -6.44 -8.40 -1.08
N THR A 143 -6.88 -9.26 -1.97
CA THR A 143 -6.43 -10.65 -2.03
C THR A 143 -5.38 -10.83 -3.11
N VAL A 144 -4.29 -11.52 -2.77
CA VAL A 144 -3.22 -11.90 -3.70
C VAL A 144 -3.07 -13.43 -3.63
N PRO A 145 -3.67 -14.17 -4.55
CA PRO A 145 -3.56 -15.61 -4.57
C PRO A 145 -2.19 -16.07 -5.06
N PHE A 146 -1.70 -17.18 -4.53
CA PHE A 146 -0.45 -17.81 -4.99
C PHE A 146 -0.65 -18.52 -6.32
N GLU A 147 -1.75 -19.21 -6.48
CA GLU A 147 -2.10 -19.93 -7.69
C GLU A 147 -3.57 -19.75 -8.02
N TYR A 148 -3.86 -19.62 -9.31
CA TYR A 148 -5.22 -19.70 -9.82
C TYR A 148 -5.45 -21.13 -10.32
N GLY A 149 -6.30 -21.89 -9.63
CA GLY A 149 -6.83 -23.14 -10.17
C GLY A 149 -7.68 -22.89 -11.42
N ALA A 150 -7.91 -23.94 -12.21
CA ALA A 150 -8.66 -23.87 -13.47
C ALA A 150 -10.05 -23.20 -13.35
N ASP A 151 -10.64 -23.22 -12.16
CA ASP A 151 -11.98 -22.67 -11.85
C ASP A 151 -11.92 -21.40 -10.97
N ALA A 152 -10.79 -20.70 -10.91
CA ALA A 152 -10.56 -19.57 -10.01
C ALA A 152 -10.82 -19.92 -8.52
N GLN A 153 -10.55 -21.16 -8.14
CA GLN A 153 -10.67 -21.65 -6.79
C GLN A 153 -9.33 -21.58 -6.08
N ILE A 154 -9.29 -20.90 -4.93
CA ILE A 154 -8.09 -20.73 -4.11
C ILE A 154 -8.35 -21.16 -2.66
N LYS A 155 -7.35 -21.73 -2.03
CA LYS A 155 -7.37 -22.11 -0.61
C LYS A 155 -6.43 -21.26 0.24
N GLU A 156 -5.36 -20.78 -0.38
CA GLU A 156 -4.30 -20.03 0.26
C GLU A 156 -4.01 -18.78 -0.55
N PHE A 157 -3.93 -17.66 0.13
CA PHE A 157 -3.67 -16.35 -0.48
C PHE A 157 -3.13 -15.37 0.56
N LEU A 158 -2.49 -14.32 0.10
CA LEU A 158 -2.13 -13.19 0.95
C LEU A 158 -3.29 -12.18 1.00
N LEU A 159 -3.48 -11.57 2.15
CA LEU A 159 -4.29 -10.38 2.33
C LEU A 159 -3.36 -9.20 2.57
N VAL A 160 -3.58 -8.12 1.82
CA VAL A 160 -2.73 -6.92 1.83
C VAL A 160 -3.57 -5.64 1.95
N PRO A 161 -3.00 -4.53 2.46
CA PRO A 161 -3.76 -3.30 2.74
C PRO A 161 -4.17 -2.50 1.51
N TYR A 162 -3.50 -2.67 0.37
CA TYR A 162 -3.77 -1.90 -0.85
C TYR A 162 -3.70 -2.77 -2.10
N PHE A 163 -4.44 -2.35 -3.11
CA PHE A 163 -4.48 -3.03 -4.41
C PHE A 163 -3.13 -2.97 -5.13
N GLY A 164 -2.75 -4.07 -5.75
CA GLY A 164 -1.52 -4.17 -6.55
C GLY A 164 -0.25 -4.46 -5.75
N ALA A 165 -0.33 -4.56 -4.42
CA ALA A 165 0.79 -5.01 -3.59
C ALA A 165 1.27 -6.41 -4.02
N CYS A 166 2.58 -6.66 -3.91
CA CYS A 166 3.25 -7.91 -4.30
C CYS A 166 3.23 -8.23 -5.81
N ILE A 167 2.47 -7.50 -6.63
CA ILE A 167 2.37 -7.74 -8.08
C ILE A 167 2.92 -6.55 -8.88
N HIS A 168 2.46 -5.33 -8.54
CA HIS A 168 2.82 -4.09 -9.25
C HIS A 168 3.58 -3.11 -8.37
N SER A 169 3.67 -3.39 -7.08
CA SER A 169 4.37 -2.59 -6.08
C SER A 169 5.16 -3.51 -5.16
N PRO A 170 6.22 -3.02 -4.50
CA PRO A 170 6.90 -3.77 -3.47
C PRO A 170 5.91 -4.34 -2.44
N PRO A 171 6.17 -5.53 -1.91
CA PRO A 171 5.30 -6.11 -0.89
C PRO A 171 5.26 -5.24 0.36
N PRO A 172 4.10 -5.17 1.06
CA PRO A 172 4.00 -4.51 2.35
C PRO A 172 4.93 -5.18 3.37
N PRO A 173 5.24 -4.52 4.49
CA PRO A 173 5.98 -5.15 5.59
C PRO A 173 5.37 -6.50 6.00
N PRO A 174 6.15 -7.47 6.51
CA PRO A 174 5.63 -8.77 6.93
C PRO A 174 4.48 -8.66 7.95
N ASN A 175 4.54 -7.70 8.88
CA ASN A 175 3.47 -7.42 9.85
C ASN A 175 2.26 -6.65 9.27
N GLN A 176 2.33 -6.28 7.99
CA GLN A 176 1.24 -5.73 7.19
C GLN A 176 0.86 -6.67 6.03
N THR A 177 1.24 -7.92 6.13
CA THR A 177 0.89 -9.00 5.22
C THR A 177 0.34 -10.16 6.03
N ILE A 178 -0.79 -10.71 5.62
CA ILE A 178 -1.47 -11.79 6.33
C ILE A 178 -1.62 -12.98 5.39
N PHE A 179 -1.18 -14.15 5.82
CA PHE A 179 -1.43 -15.40 5.12
C PHE A 179 -2.81 -15.95 5.49
N ILE A 180 -3.64 -16.19 4.50
CA ILE A 180 -5.00 -16.69 4.70
C ILE A 180 -5.07 -18.16 4.31
N MET A 181 -5.60 -18.99 5.22
CA MET A 181 -5.88 -20.40 4.99
C MET A 181 -7.39 -20.64 5.01
N ALA A 182 -7.92 -21.18 3.95
CA ALA A 182 -9.32 -21.60 3.85
C ALA A 182 -9.44 -23.13 3.92
N ASP A 183 -10.31 -23.63 4.80
CA ASP A 183 -10.58 -25.09 4.89
C ASP A 183 -11.19 -25.63 3.59
N LYS A 184 -11.96 -24.80 2.89
CA LYS A 184 -12.58 -25.11 1.59
C LYS A 184 -12.11 -24.10 0.55
N ALA A 185 -11.92 -24.58 -0.68
CA ALA A 185 -11.62 -23.67 -1.78
C ALA A 185 -12.73 -22.62 -1.95
N ILE A 186 -12.32 -21.36 -2.07
CA ILE A 186 -13.21 -20.23 -2.30
C ILE A 186 -13.06 -19.77 -3.75
N LYS A 187 -14.16 -19.35 -4.37
CA LYS A 187 -14.13 -18.78 -5.72
C LYS A 187 -13.91 -17.27 -5.61
N MET A 188 -12.86 -16.80 -6.26
CA MET A 188 -12.61 -15.36 -6.41
C MET A 188 -12.89 -14.94 -7.83
N ASN A 189 -13.82 -13.99 -7.99
CA ASN A 189 -14.21 -13.51 -9.31
C ASN A 189 -13.45 -12.24 -9.69
N ASP A 190 -13.04 -11.44 -8.73
CA ASP A 190 -12.35 -10.15 -8.94
C ASP A 190 -11.32 -9.91 -7.83
N LEU A 191 -10.06 -9.80 -8.22
CA LEU A 191 -8.95 -9.47 -7.29
C LEU A 191 -8.82 -7.98 -7.02
N ALA A 192 -9.38 -7.14 -7.89
CA ALA A 192 -9.38 -5.69 -7.68
C ALA A 192 -10.42 -5.27 -6.63
N GLN A 193 -11.37 -6.18 -6.30
CA GLN A 193 -12.37 -5.95 -5.29
C GLN A 193 -11.79 -6.14 -3.89
N ALA A 194 -11.88 -5.11 -3.06
CA ALA A 194 -11.56 -5.24 -1.64
C ALA A 194 -12.59 -6.17 -0.96
N VAL A 195 -12.12 -6.93 0.02
CA VAL A 195 -12.93 -7.91 0.75
C VAL A 195 -12.83 -7.71 2.26
N TRP A 196 -13.85 -8.15 2.97
CA TRP A 196 -13.79 -8.40 4.41
C TRP A 196 -13.42 -9.85 4.66
N ILE A 197 -12.37 -10.05 5.44
CA ILE A 197 -11.96 -11.37 5.92
C ILE A 197 -12.35 -11.49 7.39
N GLU A 198 -13.07 -12.56 7.73
CA GLU A 198 -13.35 -12.94 9.11
C GLU A 198 -12.72 -14.29 9.40
N GLY A 199 -12.01 -14.38 10.53
CA GLY A 199 -11.33 -15.62 10.91
C GLY A 199 -10.59 -15.51 12.24
N THR A 200 -9.87 -16.56 12.59
CA THR A 200 -9.00 -16.55 13.76
C THR A 200 -7.58 -16.22 13.35
N ILE A 201 -7.03 -15.14 13.93
CA ILE A 201 -5.68 -14.67 13.64
C ILE A 201 -4.67 -15.34 14.59
N TYR A 202 -3.50 -15.66 14.04
CA TYR A 202 -2.35 -16.21 14.77
C TYR A 202 -1.10 -15.41 14.45
N SER A 203 -0.26 -15.17 15.46
CA SER A 203 1.10 -14.64 15.31
C SER A 203 2.02 -15.75 14.84
N GLN A 204 1.79 -16.19 13.60
CA GLN A 204 2.52 -17.28 12.95
C GLN A 204 3.05 -16.77 11.62
N THR A 205 4.37 -16.81 11.47
CA THR A 205 5.07 -16.43 10.24
C THR A 205 4.85 -17.48 9.16
N GLN A 206 4.62 -17.00 7.95
CA GLN A 206 4.58 -17.80 6.74
C GLN A 206 5.44 -17.14 5.67
N GLU A 207 6.43 -17.88 5.17
CA GLU A 207 7.27 -17.45 4.05
C GLU A 207 6.63 -17.86 2.73
N SER A 208 6.75 -17.01 1.71
CA SER A 208 6.27 -17.31 0.36
C SER A 208 7.06 -16.56 -0.71
N ASP A 209 6.97 -17.05 -1.96
CA ASP A 209 7.65 -16.45 -3.11
C ASP A 209 7.15 -15.03 -3.46
N LEU A 210 5.96 -14.65 -3.00
CA LEU A 210 5.39 -13.33 -3.25
C LEU A 210 5.72 -12.32 -2.15
N ALA A 211 5.57 -12.73 -0.89
CA ALA A 211 5.86 -11.92 0.29
C ALA A 211 5.76 -12.78 1.55
N ASP A 212 6.56 -12.46 2.54
CA ASP A 212 6.48 -13.05 3.86
C ASP A 212 5.36 -12.41 4.68
N ALA A 213 4.65 -13.21 5.46
CA ALA A 213 3.59 -12.77 6.35
C ALA A 213 3.95 -13.05 7.81
N ALA A 214 3.76 -12.07 8.70
CA ALA A 214 3.95 -12.27 10.15
C ALA A 214 2.70 -12.82 10.85
N TYR A 215 1.56 -12.75 10.16
CA TYR A 215 0.29 -13.25 10.68
C TYR A 215 -0.31 -14.29 9.74
N THR A 216 -1.01 -15.25 10.33
CA THR A 216 -1.83 -16.23 9.61
C THR A 216 -3.27 -16.13 10.10
N ILE A 217 -4.25 -16.15 9.19
CA ILE A 217 -5.67 -16.25 9.54
C ILE A 217 -6.24 -17.57 9.02
N LYS A 218 -6.89 -18.30 9.93
CA LYS A 218 -7.77 -19.38 9.55
C LYS A 218 -9.14 -18.79 9.19
N LEU A 219 -9.47 -18.85 7.91
CA LEU A 219 -10.65 -18.21 7.33
C LEU A 219 -11.95 -18.83 7.86
N THR A 220 -12.87 -17.97 8.27
CA THR A 220 -14.25 -18.35 8.60
C THR A 220 -15.22 -17.88 7.52
N SER A 221 -15.12 -16.62 7.09
CA SER A 221 -15.93 -16.05 6.01
C SER A 221 -15.18 -14.98 5.23
N ILE A 222 -15.62 -14.77 4.01
CA ILE A 222 -15.17 -13.70 3.12
C ILE A 222 -16.40 -13.01 2.54
N GLU A 223 -16.41 -11.68 2.53
CA GLU A 223 -17.48 -10.84 1.98
C GLU A 223 -16.89 -9.70 1.17
N GLU A 224 -17.59 -9.25 0.14
CA GLU A 224 -17.18 -8.06 -0.61
C GLU A 224 -17.21 -6.82 0.28
N TYR A 225 -16.18 -5.97 0.15
CA TYR A 225 -16.14 -4.69 0.83
C TYR A 225 -16.98 -3.70 0.04
N THR A 226 -18.11 -3.28 0.63
CA THR A 226 -18.97 -2.23 0.07
C THR A 226 -18.68 -0.90 0.76
N TYR A 227 -18.37 0.15 -0.06
CA TYR A 227 -18.06 1.50 0.41
C TYR A 227 -19.30 2.28 0.85
#